data_7ccbd355c6494f1f9f8241b401824c2e
#
_entry.id   7ccbd355c6494f1f9f8241b401824c2e
#
_cell.length_a   1.000
_cell.length_b   1.000
_cell.length_c   1.000
_cell.angle_alpha   90.00
_cell.angle_beta   90.00
_cell.angle_gamma   90.00
#
_symmetry.space_group_name_H-M   'P 1'
#
loop_
_entity.id
_entity.type
_entity.pdbx_description
1 polymer ?
#
loop_
_entity_poly.entity_id
_entity_poly.type
_entity_poly.pdbx_seq_one_letter_code
_entity_poly.pdbx_strand_id
1 'polypeptide(L)'
;MYRTHTCGELRLADAGKEVVLSGWVQRVRDKGTLIWIDIRDRYGLTQLFLQEGVTSAEVIEKARTLGREFVIQAKGKVIERESKNPNIPTGEIELQLTELNILNASKTPPFTIEDKSDGGDDLRMKYRYLDLRRNPLKNNLILRHNVAIETRSYLSEQGFIEIETPCLIKSTPEGARDFVVPSRMNPGEFYALPQSPQQFKQLLMVAGFDKYFQIVRCFRDEDLRADRQPEFTQIDCEMSFVEQEDVLNTFEGLTKHLFKKVKGLEFDKFPRMTWHDAMKYYGSDKPDIRFDMKFVELTDLAQGKGFPVFDDAELVVAINAKGCASYTRKQIDALTDFVKRPQVGAKGLVYVKYNEDGSIKSSVDKFYSPEDLKTWLDRCGAVAGDMLLILCGKTMEARVQMNSLRLEMGNQLGLRNPDDYKPLWVIDFPLLEWDEETQRYYAKHHPFTAPKPEDEYLLDEEPNRWAEIRANAYDIVLNGVEIGGGSVRIFNRDLQNKMFRTLGFTDESAQSQFGFLMNAFEYGAPPHAGLAFGFDRLCSLFGGQESIRDFIAFPKNNMGRDVMTESPSTIADAQL
;
A
#
# COMPACT_ATOMS: atom_id res chain seq x y z
N MET A 1 27.85 -27.54 16.17
CA MET A 1 26.86 -26.94 15.24
C MET A 1 25.55 -27.72 15.37
N TYR A 2 24.39 -27.05 15.49
CA TYR A 2 23.10 -27.74 15.71
C TYR A 2 22.54 -28.41 14.45
N ARG A 3 22.99 -28.06 13.26
CA ARG A 3 22.56 -28.66 12.00
C ARG A 3 23.66 -28.61 10.94
N THR A 4 23.69 -29.61 10.06
CA THR A 4 24.55 -29.63 8.87
C THR A 4 23.83 -29.12 7.63
N HIS A 5 22.50 -29.33 7.58
CA HIS A 5 21.62 -28.94 6.48
C HIS A 5 20.33 -28.28 7.01
N THR A 6 19.66 -27.51 6.15
CA THR A 6 18.31 -26.98 6.43
C THR A 6 17.25 -28.01 6.09
N CYS A 7 16.02 -27.81 6.61
CA CYS A 7 14.91 -28.74 6.34
C CYS A 7 14.34 -28.63 4.90
N GLY A 8 14.87 -27.72 4.08
CA GLY A 8 14.40 -27.51 2.71
C GLY A 8 15.39 -27.86 1.60
N GLU A 9 16.64 -28.16 1.92
CA GLU A 9 17.69 -28.24 0.88
C GLU A 9 18.01 -29.65 0.38
N LEU A 10 17.69 -30.71 1.15
CA LEU A 10 18.00 -32.09 0.79
C LEU A 10 17.21 -32.56 -0.45
N ARG A 11 17.89 -33.30 -1.30
CA ARG A 11 17.33 -33.87 -2.54
C ARG A 11 17.73 -35.35 -2.67
N LEU A 12 17.20 -36.04 -3.68
CA LEU A 12 17.52 -37.44 -3.95
C LEU A 12 19.04 -37.68 -4.16
N ALA A 13 19.76 -36.70 -4.67
CA ALA A 13 21.21 -36.76 -4.81
C ALA A 13 21.99 -36.83 -3.47
N ASP A 14 21.33 -36.51 -2.37
CA ASP A 14 21.86 -36.58 -1.02
C ASP A 14 21.64 -37.96 -0.35
N ALA A 15 20.94 -38.87 -1.02
CA ALA A 15 20.66 -40.21 -0.50
C ALA A 15 21.97 -40.91 -0.11
N GLY A 16 21.96 -41.52 1.08
CA GLY A 16 23.14 -42.18 1.65
C GLY A 16 23.98 -41.32 2.58
N LYS A 17 23.83 -39.98 2.56
CA LYS A 17 24.55 -39.06 3.45
C LYS A 17 24.00 -39.11 4.88
N GLU A 18 24.90 -39.01 5.87
CA GLU A 18 24.51 -38.70 7.24
C GLU A 18 24.40 -37.19 7.43
N VAL A 19 23.26 -36.73 7.96
CA VAL A 19 22.97 -35.31 8.16
C VAL A 19 22.35 -35.07 9.54
N VAL A 20 22.47 -33.83 9.99
CA VAL A 20 21.80 -33.30 11.19
C VAL A 20 20.88 -32.19 10.79
N LEU A 21 19.60 -32.33 11.11
CA LEU A 21 18.56 -31.29 10.94
C LEU A 21 18.16 -30.76 12.30
N SER A 22 17.77 -29.48 12.37
CA SER A 22 17.13 -28.88 13.53
C SER A 22 15.97 -27.99 13.11
N GLY A 23 14.87 -28.08 13.84
CA GLY A 23 13.67 -27.32 13.52
C GLY A 23 12.52 -27.62 14.48
N TRP A 24 11.33 -27.22 14.07
CA TRP A 24 10.08 -27.43 14.81
C TRP A 24 9.33 -28.63 14.28
N VAL A 25 8.80 -29.45 15.20
CA VAL A 25 7.92 -30.58 14.86
C VAL A 25 6.57 -30.01 14.40
N GLN A 26 6.24 -30.22 13.13
CA GLN A 26 4.95 -29.84 12.60
C GLN A 26 3.88 -30.89 12.86
N ARG A 27 4.23 -32.16 12.65
CA ARG A 27 3.31 -33.30 12.77
C ARG A 27 4.04 -34.58 13.15
N VAL A 28 3.41 -35.39 13.99
CA VAL A 28 3.85 -36.77 14.30
C VAL A 28 2.74 -37.72 13.83
N ARG A 29 3.12 -38.78 13.13
CA ARG A 29 2.24 -39.88 12.69
C ARG A 29 2.82 -41.19 13.22
N ASP A 30 2.28 -41.70 14.32
CA ASP A 30 2.65 -43.00 14.90
C ASP A 30 1.67 -44.08 14.41
N LYS A 31 2.20 -45.12 13.80
CA LYS A 31 1.46 -46.34 13.34
C LYS A 31 1.96 -47.59 14.02
N GLY A 32 2.49 -47.48 15.23
CA GLY A 32 3.05 -48.55 16.02
C GLY A 32 4.49 -48.89 15.64
N THR A 33 4.69 -49.73 14.63
CA THR A 33 6.02 -50.13 14.18
C THR A 33 6.75 -49.07 13.32
N LEU A 34 6.01 -48.09 12.79
CA LEU A 34 6.52 -47.05 11.92
C LEU A 34 6.07 -45.68 12.47
N ILE A 35 7.02 -44.73 12.56
CA ILE A 35 6.73 -43.36 12.98
C ILE A 35 7.30 -42.42 11.93
N TRP A 36 6.49 -41.43 11.53
CA TRP A 36 6.90 -40.30 10.68
C TRP A 36 6.74 -39.01 11.44
N ILE A 37 7.76 -38.13 11.34
CA ILE A 37 7.76 -36.82 11.94
C ILE A 37 8.07 -35.80 10.86
N ASP A 38 7.21 -34.82 10.67
CA ASP A 38 7.49 -33.70 9.79
C ASP A 38 8.19 -32.62 10.61
N ILE A 39 9.46 -32.34 10.29
CA ILE A 39 10.26 -31.26 10.88
C ILE A 39 10.37 -30.11 9.88
N ARG A 40 10.20 -28.88 10.34
CA ARG A 40 10.33 -27.68 9.50
C ARG A 40 11.23 -26.63 10.10
N ASP A 41 11.81 -25.85 9.22
CA ASP A 41 12.48 -24.59 9.53
C ASP A 41 12.02 -23.47 8.57
N ARG A 42 12.75 -22.36 8.49
CA ARG A 42 12.46 -21.28 7.55
C ARG A 42 12.51 -21.73 6.08
N TYR A 43 13.37 -22.69 5.76
CA TYR A 43 13.72 -23.08 4.40
C TYR A 43 12.81 -24.18 3.83
N GLY A 44 12.14 -24.95 4.69
CA GLY A 44 11.24 -25.98 4.21
C GLY A 44 10.87 -27.01 5.27
N LEU A 45 10.45 -28.15 4.79
CA LEU A 45 9.98 -29.29 5.58
C LEU A 45 10.67 -30.57 5.10
N THR A 46 11.14 -31.39 6.03
CA THR A 46 11.66 -32.73 5.77
C THR A 46 10.92 -33.76 6.63
N GLN A 47 10.58 -34.92 6.05
CA GLN A 47 10.05 -36.04 6.80
C GLN A 47 11.17 -36.83 7.46
N LEU A 48 11.05 -37.08 8.74
CA LEU A 48 11.86 -38.03 9.50
C LEU A 48 11.14 -39.36 9.56
N PHE A 49 11.89 -40.45 9.51
CA PHE A 49 11.37 -41.81 9.51
C PHE A 49 12.04 -42.66 10.60
N LEU A 50 11.25 -43.38 11.35
CA LEU A 50 11.68 -44.34 12.36
C LEU A 50 10.94 -45.67 12.14
N GLN A 51 11.68 -46.77 12.29
CA GLN A 51 11.16 -48.11 12.13
C GLN A 51 11.63 -48.98 13.29
N GLU A 52 10.70 -49.67 13.92
CA GLU A 52 10.99 -50.63 14.97
C GLU A 52 11.91 -51.74 14.44
N GLY A 53 12.92 -52.14 15.22
CA GLY A 53 13.95 -53.10 14.80
C GLY A 53 15.09 -52.51 13.95
N VAL A 54 14.99 -51.27 13.45
CA VAL A 54 16.02 -50.54 12.73
C VAL A 54 16.51 -49.37 13.57
N THR A 55 15.57 -48.55 14.06
CA THR A 55 15.86 -47.42 14.98
C THR A 55 15.90 -47.94 16.43
N SER A 56 16.80 -47.44 17.25
CA SER A 56 16.93 -47.86 18.66
C SER A 56 15.62 -47.60 19.44
N ALA A 57 15.30 -48.46 20.40
CA ALA A 57 14.12 -48.35 21.23
C ALA A 57 14.10 -46.99 21.99
N GLU A 58 15.25 -46.49 22.44
CA GLU A 58 15.38 -45.21 23.12
C GLU A 58 14.93 -44.06 22.22
N VAL A 59 15.35 -44.01 20.95
CA VAL A 59 14.96 -42.98 19.98
C VAL A 59 13.47 -43.05 19.66
N ILE A 60 12.91 -44.26 19.51
CA ILE A 60 11.47 -44.50 19.27
C ILE A 60 10.64 -44.00 20.46
N GLU A 61 10.99 -44.35 21.69
CA GLU A 61 10.28 -43.89 22.88
C GLU A 61 10.35 -42.36 23.00
N LYS A 62 11.50 -41.76 22.75
CA LYS A 62 11.67 -40.31 22.71
C LYS A 62 10.81 -39.65 21.63
N ALA A 63 10.70 -40.25 20.45
CA ALA A 63 9.88 -39.78 19.35
C ALA A 63 8.37 -39.79 19.70
N ARG A 64 7.91 -40.76 20.48
CA ARG A 64 6.51 -40.86 20.98
C ARG A 64 6.13 -39.76 21.95
N THR A 65 7.11 -39.12 22.60
CA THR A 65 6.86 -37.98 23.53
C THR A 65 6.72 -36.64 22.80
N LEU A 66 7.00 -36.59 21.51
CA LEU A 66 7.02 -35.34 20.75
C LEU A 66 5.61 -34.75 20.58
N GLY A 67 5.47 -33.49 20.90
CA GLY A 67 4.31 -32.67 20.57
C GLY A 67 4.56 -31.72 19.39
N ARG A 68 3.49 -31.12 18.89
CA ARG A 68 3.59 -30.04 17.88
C ARG A 68 4.45 -28.91 18.44
N GLU A 69 5.25 -28.29 17.56
CA GLU A 69 6.12 -27.14 17.83
C GLU A 69 7.27 -27.43 18.81
N PHE A 70 7.49 -28.70 19.22
CA PHE A 70 8.76 -29.04 19.91
C PHE A 70 9.94 -28.70 19.01
N VAL A 71 10.99 -28.12 19.58
CA VAL A 71 12.26 -27.87 18.89
C VAL A 71 13.13 -29.10 19.07
N ILE A 72 13.51 -29.71 17.96
CA ILE A 72 14.30 -30.94 17.97
C ILE A 72 15.55 -30.82 17.11
N GLN A 73 16.54 -31.65 17.45
CA GLN A 73 17.69 -31.97 16.62
C GLN A 73 17.58 -33.46 16.25
N ALA A 74 17.64 -33.73 14.96
CA ALA A 74 17.47 -35.06 14.38
C ALA A 74 18.72 -35.41 13.55
N LYS A 75 19.43 -36.49 13.89
CA LYS A 75 20.52 -37.02 13.09
C LYS A 75 20.10 -38.33 12.46
N GLY A 76 20.50 -38.54 11.22
CA GLY A 76 20.16 -39.75 10.52
C GLY A 76 20.76 -39.81 9.12
N LYS A 77 20.36 -40.85 8.41
CA LYS A 77 20.77 -41.13 7.03
C LYS A 77 19.66 -40.71 6.08
N VAL A 78 19.97 -39.96 5.05
CA VAL A 78 19.04 -39.60 3.98
C VAL A 78 18.76 -40.86 3.16
N ILE A 79 17.46 -41.18 3.02
CA ILE A 79 16.98 -42.31 2.21
C ILE A 79 15.93 -41.83 1.22
N GLU A 80 15.73 -42.57 0.14
CA GLU A 80 14.65 -42.35 -0.81
C GLU A 80 13.32 -42.77 -0.18
N ARG A 81 12.27 -41.95 -0.33
CA ARG A 81 10.91 -42.28 0.15
C ARG A 81 10.26 -43.31 -0.73
N GLU A 82 9.58 -44.27 -0.12
CA GLU A 82 8.71 -45.21 -0.84
C GLU A 82 7.53 -44.48 -1.49
N SER A 83 6.90 -43.58 -0.76
CA SER A 83 5.79 -42.74 -1.25
C SER A 83 6.25 -41.29 -1.40
N LYS A 84 6.57 -40.90 -2.63
CA LYS A 84 7.06 -39.55 -2.94
C LYS A 84 5.94 -38.51 -2.80
N ASN A 85 6.27 -37.34 -2.30
CA ASN A 85 5.36 -36.21 -2.17
C ASN A 85 5.77 -35.06 -3.12
N PRO A 86 5.09 -34.86 -4.25
CA PRO A 86 5.46 -33.83 -5.23
C PRO A 86 5.19 -32.40 -4.74
N ASN A 87 4.47 -32.22 -3.62
CA ASN A 87 4.08 -30.89 -3.12
C ASN A 87 5.16 -30.20 -2.29
N ILE A 88 6.25 -30.88 -1.95
CA ILE A 88 7.38 -30.30 -1.20
C ILE A 88 8.70 -30.62 -1.89
N PRO A 89 9.68 -29.70 -1.88
CA PRO A 89 10.97 -29.88 -2.56
C PRO A 89 11.77 -31.09 -2.07
N THR A 90 11.61 -31.49 -0.81
CA THR A 90 12.26 -32.65 -0.17
C THR A 90 11.42 -33.92 -0.27
N GLY A 91 10.36 -33.92 -1.04
CA GLY A 91 9.35 -34.98 -1.06
C GLY A 91 9.80 -36.32 -1.64
N GLU A 92 10.99 -36.40 -2.26
CA GLU A 92 11.56 -37.64 -2.75
C GLU A 92 12.43 -38.37 -1.71
N ILE A 93 12.77 -37.67 -0.60
CA ILE A 93 13.65 -38.20 0.45
C ILE A 93 12.97 -38.13 1.82
N GLU A 94 13.45 -38.94 2.72
CA GLU A 94 13.20 -38.86 4.15
C GLU A 94 14.50 -39.13 4.93
N LEU A 95 14.53 -38.72 6.19
CA LEU A 95 15.67 -38.93 7.06
C LEU A 95 15.38 -40.11 8.00
N GLN A 96 16.05 -41.24 7.79
CA GLN A 96 16.05 -42.38 8.70
C GLN A 96 16.81 -42.04 9.97
N LEU A 97 16.12 -41.87 11.08
CA LEU A 97 16.72 -41.39 12.32
C LEU A 97 17.64 -42.42 12.99
N THR A 98 18.78 -41.92 13.43
CA THR A 98 19.72 -42.63 14.33
C THR A 98 19.79 -41.99 15.72
N GLU A 99 19.66 -40.66 15.80
CA GLU A 99 19.67 -39.90 17.06
C GLU A 99 18.57 -38.84 17.05
N LEU A 100 17.95 -38.62 18.22
CA LEU A 100 16.93 -37.58 18.42
C LEU A 100 17.18 -36.88 19.75
N ASN A 101 17.32 -35.56 19.69
CA ASN A 101 17.43 -34.69 20.86
C ASN A 101 16.30 -33.68 20.90
N ILE A 102 15.58 -33.62 22.02
CA ILE A 102 14.59 -32.57 22.28
C ILE A 102 15.37 -31.39 22.83
N LEU A 103 15.47 -30.31 22.03
CA LEU A 103 16.15 -29.09 22.44
C LEU A 103 15.27 -28.23 23.34
N ASN A 104 13.96 -28.18 23.04
CA ASN A 104 12.97 -27.51 23.85
C ASN A 104 11.57 -28.08 23.61
N ALA A 105 10.83 -28.32 24.66
CA ALA A 105 9.43 -28.72 24.59
C ALA A 105 8.53 -27.49 24.36
N SER A 106 7.35 -27.72 23.77
CA SER A 106 6.37 -26.67 23.51
C SER A 106 5.02 -27.04 24.16
N LYS A 107 4.29 -26.03 24.62
CA LYS A 107 2.87 -26.18 24.88
C LYS A 107 2.12 -26.35 23.56
N THR A 108 0.92 -26.92 23.60
CA THR A 108 0.04 -26.94 22.42
C THR A 108 -0.23 -25.52 21.95
N PRO A 109 0.05 -25.20 20.67
CA PRO A 109 -0.22 -23.87 20.13
C PRO A 109 -1.70 -23.50 20.23
N PRO A 110 -2.02 -22.19 20.41
CA PRO A 110 -3.42 -21.73 20.52
C PRO A 110 -4.19 -21.81 19.20
N PHE A 111 -3.51 -22.02 18.08
CA PHE A 111 -4.06 -22.24 16.74
C PHE A 111 -3.12 -23.11 15.92
N THR A 112 -3.63 -23.67 14.82
CA THR A 112 -2.85 -24.51 13.91
C THR A 112 -1.87 -23.67 13.09
N ILE A 113 -0.56 -23.99 13.17
CA ILE A 113 0.51 -23.30 12.42
C ILE A 113 0.67 -23.97 11.06
N GLU A 114 -0.30 -23.73 10.19
CA GLU A 114 -0.36 -24.21 8.80
C GLU A 114 -0.80 -23.04 7.90
N ASP A 115 -0.68 -23.19 6.57
CA ASP A 115 -1.01 -22.12 5.62
C ASP A 115 -2.46 -21.65 5.75
N LYS A 116 -3.40 -22.58 6.00
CA LYS A 116 -4.76 -22.27 6.43
C LYS A 116 -4.85 -22.48 7.95
N SER A 117 -4.90 -21.36 8.68
CA SER A 117 -5.03 -21.40 10.14
C SER A 117 -6.50 -21.31 10.56
N ASP A 118 -6.82 -21.96 11.69
CA ASP A 118 -8.08 -21.85 12.40
C ASP A 118 -8.12 -20.69 13.41
N GLY A 119 -7.00 -19.99 13.58
CA GLY A 119 -6.89 -18.82 14.45
C GLY A 119 -7.52 -17.56 13.87
N GLY A 120 -8.41 -16.90 14.62
CA GLY A 120 -8.92 -15.57 14.29
C GLY A 120 -7.83 -14.49 14.37
N ASP A 121 -8.10 -13.32 13.80
CA ASP A 121 -7.13 -12.21 13.69
C ASP A 121 -6.54 -11.79 15.04
N ASP A 122 -7.37 -11.60 16.06
CA ASP A 122 -6.92 -11.17 17.40
C ASP A 122 -6.00 -12.19 18.05
N LEU A 123 -6.31 -13.48 17.90
CA LEU A 123 -5.50 -14.55 18.45
C LEU A 123 -4.15 -14.65 17.75
N ARG A 124 -4.13 -14.53 16.41
CA ARG A 124 -2.92 -14.51 15.60
C ARG A 124 -2.05 -13.27 15.89
N MET A 125 -2.65 -12.13 16.14
CA MET A 125 -1.92 -10.92 16.54
C MET A 125 -1.33 -11.06 17.95
N LYS A 126 -2.05 -11.66 18.90
CA LYS A 126 -1.54 -11.91 20.24
C LYS A 126 -0.35 -12.87 20.25
N TYR A 127 -0.39 -13.89 19.41
CA TYR A 127 0.68 -14.86 19.28
C TYR A 127 1.42 -14.69 17.94
N ARG A 128 1.71 -13.44 17.57
CA ARG A 128 2.29 -13.09 16.26
C ARG A 128 3.58 -13.85 15.93
N TYR A 129 4.41 -14.13 16.91
CA TYR A 129 5.61 -14.96 16.76
C TYR A 129 5.33 -16.40 16.33
N LEU A 130 4.14 -16.96 16.61
CA LEU A 130 3.70 -18.25 16.09
C LEU A 130 3.11 -18.10 14.67
N ASP A 131 2.33 -17.06 14.43
CA ASP A 131 1.73 -16.77 13.13
C ASP A 131 2.82 -16.53 12.06
N LEU A 132 3.94 -15.90 12.43
CA LEU A 132 5.11 -15.69 11.57
C LEU A 132 5.82 -16.99 11.13
N ARG A 133 5.55 -18.14 11.77
CA ARG A 133 6.04 -19.45 11.31
C ARG A 133 5.29 -19.98 10.09
N ARG A 134 4.11 -19.45 9.80
CA ARG A 134 3.30 -19.84 8.64
C ARG A 134 3.89 -19.31 7.35
N ASN A 135 3.82 -20.12 6.28
CA ASN A 135 4.39 -19.74 4.98
C ASN A 135 3.85 -18.42 4.42
N PRO A 136 2.53 -18.10 4.45
CA PRO A 136 2.05 -16.84 3.89
C PRO A 136 2.75 -15.62 4.46
N LEU A 137 2.83 -15.49 5.80
CA LEU A 137 3.48 -14.36 6.46
C LEU A 137 5.00 -14.36 6.30
N LYS A 138 5.60 -15.55 6.43
CA LYS A 138 7.04 -15.72 6.21
C LYS A 138 7.43 -15.26 4.80
N ASN A 139 6.68 -15.66 3.78
CA ASN A 139 6.95 -15.30 2.39
C ASN A 139 6.76 -13.80 2.15
N ASN A 140 5.77 -13.17 2.80
CA ASN A 140 5.58 -11.73 2.74
C ASN A 140 6.78 -10.96 3.31
N LEU A 141 7.37 -11.43 4.42
CA LEU A 141 8.56 -10.80 4.98
C LEU A 141 9.81 -11.04 4.13
N ILE A 142 9.94 -12.21 3.50
CA ILE A 142 11.01 -12.49 2.53
C ILE A 142 10.86 -11.59 1.29
N LEU A 143 9.63 -11.43 0.78
CA LEU A 143 9.33 -10.50 -0.31
C LEU A 143 9.73 -9.07 0.06
N ARG A 144 9.34 -8.60 1.26
CA ARG A 144 9.73 -7.29 1.78
C ARG A 144 11.25 -7.12 1.84
N HIS A 145 11.97 -8.14 2.31
CA HIS A 145 13.44 -8.14 2.34
C HIS A 145 14.01 -7.98 0.93
N ASN A 146 13.54 -8.77 -0.03
CA ASN A 146 14.02 -8.73 -1.41
C ASN A 146 13.77 -7.36 -2.05
N VAL A 147 12.57 -6.77 -1.86
CA VAL A 147 12.26 -5.43 -2.35
C VAL A 147 13.21 -4.39 -1.75
N ALA A 148 13.54 -4.50 -0.45
CA ALA A 148 14.48 -3.58 0.20
C ALA A 148 15.91 -3.70 -0.36
N ILE A 149 16.40 -4.91 -0.59
CA ILE A 149 17.75 -5.15 -1.15
C ILE A 149 17.83 -4.63 -2.59
N GLU A 150 16.83 -4.94 -3.43
CA GLU A 150 16.80 -4.49 -4.82
C GLU A 150 16.67 -2.96 -4.93
N THR A 151 15.93 -2.33 -4.02
CA THR A 151 15.85 -0.87 -3.92
C THR A 151 17.22 -0.25 -3.62
N ARG A 152 17.93 -0.78 -2.61
CA ARG A 152 19.28 -0.30 -2.26
C ARG A 152 20.28 -0.49 -3.40
N SER A 153 20.23 -1.65 -4.05
CA SER A 153 21.10 -1.94 -5.19
C SER A 153 20.90 -0.93 -6.31
N TYR A 154 19.64 -0.78 -6.75
CA TYR A 154 19.32 0.14 -7.84
C TYR A 154 19.70 1.60 -7.51
N LEU A 155 19.29 2.11 -6.35
CA LEU A 155 19.58 3.49 -5.98
C LEU A 155 21.08 3.75 -5.82
N SER A 156 21.83 2.83 -5.24
CA SER A 156 23.28 2.93 -5.14
C SER A 156 23.96 2.94 -6.51
N GLU A 157 23.52 2.11 -7.45
CA GLU A 157 23.99 2.11 -8.84
C GLU A 157 23.70 3.42 -9.58
N GLN A 158 22.60 4.12 -9.19
CA GLN A 158 22.26 5.45 -9.70
C GLN A 158 23.00 6.60 -8.98
N GLY A 159 23.92 6.29 -8.05
CA GLY A 159 24.73 7.25 -7.32
C GLY A 159 24.06 7.89 -6.11
N PHE A 160 22.96 7.30 -5.62
CA PHE A 160 22.35 7.72 -4.35
C PHE A 160 23.17 7.21 -3.16
N ILE A 161 23.20 7.99 -2.09
CA ILE A 161 23.81 7.67 -0.82
C ILE A 161 22.72 7.44 0.23
N GLU A 162 22.73 6.31 0.92
CA GLU A 162 21.83 6.06 2.05
C GLU A 162 22.34 6.79 3.28
N ILE A 163 21.54 7.75 3.80
CA ILE A 163 21.90 8.56 4.95
C ILE A 163 20.76 8.54 5.96
N GLU A 164 21.07 8.15 7.21
CA GLU A 164 20.12 8.18 8.32
C GLU A 164 19.86 9.60 8.82
N THR A 165 18.61 9.89 9.13
CA THR A 165 18.16 11.15 9.73
C THR A 165 17.65 10.92 11.15
N PRO A 166 17.64 11.95 12.03
CA PRO A 166 17.20 11.79 13.41
C PRO A 166 15.74 11.32 13.54
N CYS A 167 15.47 10.48 14.55
CA CYS A 167 14.13 10.14 14.99
C CYS A 167 13.60 11.07 16.09
N LEU A 168 14.46 11.71 16.87
CA LEU A 168 14.09 12.70 17.88
C LEU A 168 14.27 14.09 17.28
N ILE A 169 13.19 14.70 16.82
CA ILE A 169 13.21 15.96 16.10
C ILE A 169 12.34 17.03 16.79
N LYS A 170 12.37 18.24 16.28
CA LYS A 170 11.43 19.29 16.65
C LYS A 170 10.07 19.00 16.04
N SER A 171 8.99 19.24 16.79
CA SER A 171 7.63 19.16 16.26
C SER A 171 7.43 20.15 15.11
N THR A 172 7.07 19.61 13.96
CA THR A 172 6.78 20.36 12.73
C THR A 172 5.64 19.64 12.01
N PRO A 173 4.38 19.87 12.44
CA PRO A 173 3.22 19.16 11.91
C PRO A 173 3.11 19.29 10.38
N GLU A 174 3.06 18.17 9.67
CA GLU A 174 2.98 18.08 8.21
C GLU A 174 1.62 17.46 7.75
N GLY A 175 0.54 17.76 8.48
CA GLY A 175 -0.81 17.30 8.16
C GLY A 175 -1.39 16.28 9.16
N ALA A 176 -0.59 15.38 9.74
CA ALA A 176 -1.00 14.50 10.82
C ALA A 176 -0.58 15.07 12.19
N ARG A 177 -1.10 14.49 13.28
CA ARG A 177 -0.61 14.78 14.63
C ARG A 177 0.72 14.06 14.87
N ASP A 178 1.63 14.73 15.61
CA ASP A 178 2.92 14.15 16.00
C ASP A 178 2.79 13.24 17.22
N PHE A 179 3.55 12.14 17.24
CA PHE A 179 3.90 11.46 18.49
C PHE A 179 5.01 12.22 19.19
N VAL A 180 4.84 12.52 20.48
CA VAL A 180 5.79 13.31 21.24
C VAL A 180 6.49 12.49 22.31
N VAL A 181 7.76 12.80 22.57
CA VAL A 181 8.61 12.16 23.56
C VAL A 181 9.12 13.22 24.54
N PRO A 182 8.87 13.12 25.86
CA PRO A 182 9.34 14.11 26.82
C PRO A 182 10.85 14.11 26.94
N SER A 183 11.46 15.31 27.08
CA SER A 183 12.88 15.48 27.31
C SER A 183 13.20 15.49 28.80
N ARG A 184 13.92 14.48 29.31
CA ARG A 184 14.36 14.46 30.72
C ARG A 184 15.33 15.59 31.05
N MET A 185 16.17 15.99 30.09
CA MET A 185 17.19 17.02 30.30
C MET A 185 16.64 18.44 30.23
N ASN A 186 15.47 18.62 29.59
CA ASN A 186 14.86 19.94 29.37
C ASN A 186 13.39 19.86 29.83
N PRO A 187 13.10 20.09 31.14
CA PRO A 187 11.75 19.97 31.67
C PRO A 187 10.76 20.90 30.93
N GLY A 188 9.61 20.35 30.52
CA GLY A 188 8.59 21.07 29.76
C GLY A 188 8.83 21.10 28.25
N GLU A 189 9.93 20.54 27.76
CA GLU A 189 10.21 20.40 26.31
C GLU A 189 10.04 18.96 25.85
N PHE A 190 9.70 18.81 24.55
CA PHE A 190 9.40 17.51 23.94
C PHE A 190 10.13 17.40 22.60
N TYR A 191 10.58 16.19 22.31
CA TYR A 191 10.88 15.76 20.95
C TYR A 191 9.59 15.29 20.28
N ALA A 192 9.54 15.34 18.96
CA ALA A 192 8.55 14.67 18.14
C ALA A 192 9.20 13.52 17.35
N LEU A 193 8.41 12.48 17.04
CA LEU A 193 8.80 11.45 16.09
C LEU A 193 8.47 11.91 14.66
N PRO A 194 9.34 11.69 13.66
CA PRO A 194 9.20 12.30 12.34
C PRO A 194 8.03 11.68 11.56
N GLN A 195 7.20 12.52 10.98
CA GLN A 195 6.18 12.11 10.00
C GLN A 195 6.81 11.74 8.65
N SER A 196 7.91 12.39 8.32
CA SER A 196 8.80 12.13 7.20
C SER A 196 10.15 12.82 7.46
N PRO A 197 11.24 12.47 6.76
CA PRO A 197 12.51 13.18 6.86
C PRO A 197 12.59 14.43 5.98
N GLN A 198 11.46 15.04 5.61
CA GLN A 198 11.36 16.09 4.59
C GLN A 198 12.36 17.23 4.78
N GLN A 199 12.46 17.78 5.98
CA GLN A 199 13.34 18.92 6.24
C GLN A 199 14.82 18.51 6.22
N PHE A 200 15.14 17.35 6.74
CA PHE A 200 16.52 16.84 6.78
C PHE A 200 17.04 16.50 5.39
N LYS A 201 16.21 15.90 4.53
CA LYS A 201 16.66 15.60 3.16
C LYS A 201 16.91 16.88 2.34
N GLN A 202 16.13 17.93 2.55
CA GLN A 202 16.39 19.25 1.95
C GLN A 202 17.70 19.84 2.48
N LEU A 203 17.99 19.72 3.79
CA LEU A 203 19.27 20.13 4.36
C LEU A 203 20.46 19.33 3.79
N LEU A 204 20.27 18.05 3.47
CA LEU A 204 21.29 17.24 2.80
C LEU A 204 21.58 17.75 1.38
N MET A 205 20.57 18.27 0.68
CA MET A 205 20.78 18.92 -0.62
C MET A 205 21.60 20.21 -0.47
N VAL A 206 21.27 21.05 0.53
CA VAL A 206 22.09 22.23 0.88
C VAL A 206 23.52 21.84 1.26
N ALA A 207 23.69 20.69 1.93
CA ALA A 207 24.99 20.15 2.31
C ALA A 207 25.77 19.54 1.12
N GLY A 208 25.20 19.47 -0.08
CA GLY A 208 25.89 19.05 -1.30
C GLY A 208 25.95 17.53 -1.52
N PHE A 209 25.03 16.76 -0.95
CA PHE A 209 25.00 15.30 -1.14
C PHE A 209 24.39 14.86 -2.48
N ASP A 210 23.85 15.76 -3.28
CA ASP A 210 23.27 15.57 -4.60
C ASP A 210 22.15 14.54 -4.70
N LYS A 211 22.35 13.30 -4.27
CA LYS A 211 21.37 12.21 -4.34
C LYS A 211 21.35 11.45 -3.02
N TYR A 212 20.26 11.58 -2.31
CA TYR A 212 20.01 10.96 -1.02
C TYR A 212 18.87 9.94 -1.13
N PHE A 213 18.98 8.84 -0.38
CA PHE A 213 17.82 8.02 -0.05
C PHE A 213 17.94 7.45 1.38
N GLN A 214 16.79 6.97 1.88
CA GLN A 214 16.71 6.26 3.15
C GLN A 214 15.48 5.33 3.14
N ILE A 215 15.63 4.09 3.60
CA ILE A 215 14.48 3.25 3.97
C ILE A 215 14.17 3.54 5.42
N VAL A 216 13.22 4.45 5.66
CA VAL A 216 13.02 5.14 6.94
C VAL A 216 11.69 4.80 7.59
N ARG A 217 11.69 4.66 8.91
CA ARG A 217 10.48 4.56 9.72
C ARG A 217 9.89 5.95 9.92
N CYS A 218 8.59 6.10 9.60
CA CYS A 218 7.80 7.31 9.79
C CYS A 218 6.67 7.06 10.78
N PHE A 219 6.19 8.13 11.43
CA PHE A 219 5.22 8.06 12.51
C PHE A 219 4.11 9.09 12.28
N ARG A 220 2.84 8.67 12.32
CA ARG A 220 1.68 9.56 12.20
C ARG A 220 0.58 9.13 13.15
N ASP A 221 0.14 10.04 14.01
CA ASP A 221 -0.98 9.81 14.91
C ASP A 221 -2.29 10.21 14.20
N GLU A 222 -2.81 9.28 13.41
CA GLU A 222 -4.02 9.45 12.60
C GLU A 222 -4.91 8.21 12.64
N ASP A 223 -6.12 8.32 12.11
CA ASP A 223 -7.06 7.20 12.04
C ASP A 223 -6.50 6.02 11.24
N LEU A 224 -6.56 4.84 11.84
CA LEU A 224 -6.04 3.61 11.26
C LEU A 224 -7.03 2.98 10.28
N ARG A 225 -6.48 2.46 9.19
CA ARG A 225 -7.22 1.72 8.15
C ARG A 225 -6.42 0.48 7.76
N ALA A 226 -6.96 -0.33 6.85
CA ALA A 226 -6.27 -1.53 6.36
C ALA A 226 -4.89 -1.23 5.74
N ASP A 227 -4.75 -0.06 5.12
CA ASP A 227 -3.56 0.44 4.44
C ASP A 227 -2.77 1.50 5.24
N ARG A 228 -3.10 1.70 6.54
CA ARG A 228 -2.45 2.69 7.42
C ARG A 228 -2.08 2.09 8.75
N GLN A 229 -0.87 2.44 9.22
CA GLN A 229 -0.33 2.11 10.53
C GLN A 229 0.24 3.37 11.17
N PRO A 230 0.24 3.50 12.52
CA PRO A 230 0.79 4.68 13.19
C PRO A 230 2.30 4.80 13.03
N GLU A 231 2.96 3.69 12.74
CA GLU A 231 4.36 3.61 12.33
C GLU A 231 4.45 2.78 11.04
N PHE A 232 5.09 3.32 10.01
CA PHE A 232 5.19 2.73 8.69
C PHE A 232 6.55 3.04 8.08
N THR A 233 6.87 2.42 6.95
CA THR A 233 8.18 2.59 6.30
C THR A 233 8.02 3.25 4.95
N GLN A 234 8.91 4.20 4.66
CA GLN A 234 9.04 4.83 3.34
C GLN A 234 10.41 4.51 2.73
N ILE A 235 10.46 4.43 1.40
CA ILE A 235 11.68 4.67 0.64
C ILE A 235 11.65 6.15 0.31
N ASP A 236 12.45 6.94 1.02
CA ASP A 236 12.49 8.39 0.88
C ASP A 236 13.73 8.81 0.10
N CYS A 237 13.54 9.68 -0.90
CA CYS A 237 14.60 10.09 -1.82
C CYS A 237 14.56 11.60 -2.09
N GLU A 238 15.74 12.19 -2.35
CA GLU A 238 15.88 13.59 -2.79
C GLU A 238 17.08 13.74 -3.72
N MET A 239 16.97 14.61 -4.71
CA MET A 239 17.97 14.85 -5.74
C MET A 239 18.17 16.36 -5.96
N SER A 240 19.42 16.80 -6.13
CA SER A 240 19.78 18.18 -6.50
C SER A 240 19.97 18.36 -7.99
N PHE A 241 19.81 19.59 -8.47
CA PHE A 241 20.03 19.99 -9.87
C PHE A 241 19.19 19.21 -10.87
N VAL A 242 17.92 18.98 -10.53
CA VAL A 242 16.97 18.18 -11.30
C VAL A 242 15.66 18.93 -11.51
N GLU A 243 15.00 18.58 -12.61
CA GLU A 243 13.62 18.96 -12.91
C GLU A 243 12.66 17.77 -12.71
N GLN A 244 11.36 18.02 -12.84
CA GLN A 244 10.33 16.99 -12.69
C GLN A 244 10.63 15.73 -13.52
N GLU A 245 11.01 15.89 -14.79
CA GLU A 245 11.27 14.78 -15.70
C GLU A 245 12.41 13.86 -15.25
N ASP A 246 13.45 14.43 -14.65
CA ASP A 246 14.59 13.66 -14.13
C ASP A 246 14.14 12.73 -12.99
N VAL A 247 13.28 13.27 -12.11
CA VAL A 247 12.69 12.51 -11.00
C VAL A 247 11.78 11.40 -11.51
N LEU A 248 10.85 11.73 -12.43
CA LEU A 248 9.94 10.75 -13.01
C LEU A 248 10.72 9.61 -13.70
N ASN A 249 11.73 9.91 -14.50
CA ASN A 249 12.53 8.91 -15.19
C ASN A 249 13.33 8.03 -14.21
N THR A 250 13.92 8.61 -13.17
CA THR A 250 14.71 7.87 -12.16
C THR A 250 13.82 6.86 -11.41
N PHE A 251 12.66 7.30 -10.93
CA PHE A 251 11.80 6.46 -10.11
C PHE A 251 10.86 5.54 -10.91
N GLU A 252 10.57 5.88 -12.15
CA GLU A 252 10.03 4.92 -13.12
C GLU A 252 11.02 3.78 -13.35
N GLY A 253 12.31 4.10 -13.48
CA GLY A 253 13.38 3.12 -13.59
C GLY A 253 13.48 2.20 -12.36
N LEU A 254 13.41 2.74 -11.14
CA LEU A 254 13.35 1.96 -9.91
C LEU A 254 12.14 1.02 -9.90
N THR A 255 10.97 1.53 -10.24
CA THR A 255 9.73 0.76 -10.25
C THR A 255 9.81 -0.40 -11.25
N LYS A 256 10.29 -0.16 -12.47
CA LYS A 256 10.53 -1.18 -13.50
C LYS A 256 11.53 -2.24 -13.02
N HIS A 257 12.62 -1.80 -12.39
CA HIS A 257 13.63 -2.71 -11.82
C HIS A 257 13.02 -3.65 -10.78
N LEU A 258 12.24 -3.10 -9.84
CA LEU A 258 11.59 -3.89 -8.80
C LEU A 258 10.60 -4.90 -9.38
N PHE A 259 9.76 -4.50 -10.35
CA PHE A 259 8.85 -5.41 -11.02
C PHE A 259 9.59 -6.54 -11.76
N LYS A 260 10.65 -6.20 -12.47
CA LYS A 260 11.48 -7.20 -13.19
C LYS A 260 12.12 -8.20 -12.21
N LYS A 261 12.70 -7.72 -11.11
CA LYS A 261 13.41 -8.56 -10.13
C LYS A 261 12.48 -9.38 -9.24
N VAL A 262 11.33 -8.82 -8.85
CA VAL A 262 10.42 -9.43 -7.86
C VAL A 262 9.31 -10.24 -8.53
N LYS A 263 8.80 -9.77 -9.69
CA LYS A 263 7.67 -10.38 -10.41
C LYS A 263 8.03 -10.97 -11.77
N GLY A 264 9.22 -10.68 -12.30
CA GLY A 264 9.60 -11.07 -13.66
C GLY A 264 8.83 -10.30 -14.77
N LEU A 265 8.24 -9.15 -14.43
CA LEU A 265 7.46 -8.34 -15.36
C LEU A 265 8.27 -7.15 -15.89
N GLU A 266 8.09 -6.85 -17.16
CA GLU A 266 8.69 -5.69 -17.82
C GLU A 266 7.60 -4.73 -18.28
N PHE A 267 7.90 -3.43 -18.27
CA PHE A 267 6.97 -2.37 -18.65
C PHE A 267 7.60 -1.44 -19.67
N ASP A 268 6.77 -0.94 -20.57
CA ASP A 268 7.06 0.23 -21.37
C ASP A 268 7.09 1.50 -20.51
N LYS A 269 7.21 2.68 -21.14
CA LYS A 269 7.09 3.95 -20.45
C LYS A 269 5.71 4.10 -19.82
N PHE A 270 5.69 4.54 -18.55
CA PHE A 270 4.42 4.74 -17.83
C PHE A 270 3.65 5.92 -18.44
N PRO A 271 2.33 5.77 -18.67
CA PRO A 271 1.51 6.87 -19.11
C PRO A 271 1.49 8.01 -18.08
N ARG A 272 1.31 9.23 -18.54
CA ARG A 272 1.17 10.43 -17.72
C ARG A 272 -0.22 10.98 -17.89
N MET A 273 -0.82 11.34 -16.80
CA MET A 273 -2.16 11.91 -16.73
C MET A 273 -2.13 13.15 -15.82
N THR A 274 -2.74 14.24 -16.25
CA THR A 274 -2.90 15.40 -15.37
C THR A 274 -3.89 15.08 -14.26
N TRP A 275 -3.75 15.71 -13.10
CA TRP A 275 -4.73 15.61 -12.02
C TRP A 275 -6.14 15.99 -12.52
N HIS A 276 -6.24 17.02 -13.37
CA HIS A 276 -7.50 17.42 -13.98
C HIS A 276 -8.17 16.28 -14.75
N ASP A 277 -7.42 15.59 -15.61
CA ASP A 277 -7.93 14.47 -16.39
C ASP A 277 -8.26 13.26 -15.52
N ALA A 278 -7.44 12.99 -14.51
CA ALA A 278 -7.70 11.93 -13.54
C ALA A 278 -9.04 12.17 -12.80
N MET A 279 -9.28 13.39 -12.35
CA MET A 279 -10.54 13.76 -11.72
C MET A 279 -11.72 13.80 -12.71
N LYS A 280 -11.49 14.28 -13.92
CA LYS A 280 -12.54 14.37 -14.95
C LYS A 280 -13.03 13.01 -15.42
N TYR A 281 -12.11 12.09 -15.72
CA TYR A 281 -12.44 10.81 -16.35
C TYR A 281 -12.58 9.65 -15.36
N TYR A 282 -12.04 9.77 -14.13
CA TYR A 282 -12.02 8.68 -13.15
C TYR A 282 -12.51 9.11 -11.76
N GLY A 283 -12.60 10.41 -11.47
CA GLY A 283 -13.04 10.93 -10.18
C GLY A 283 -12.09 10.62 -9.02
N SER A 284 -10.81 10.45 -9.32
CA SER A 284 -9.78 10.10 -8.35
C SER A 284 -8.42 10.60 -8.82
N ASP A 285 -7.62 11.11 -7.90
CA ASP A 285 -6.20 11.43 -8.11
C ASP A 285 -5.29 10.20 -8.24
N LYS A 286 -5.83 9.01 -8.00
CA LYS A 286 -5.19 7.70 -8.15
C LYS A 286 -6.06 6.75 -8.97
N PRO A 287 -6.24 6.99 -10.27
CA PRO A 287 -7.14 6.22 -11.10
C PRO A 287 -6.67 4.78 -11.31
N ASP A 288 -7.61 3.83 -11.28
CA ASP A 288 -7.38 2.46 -11.72
C ASP A 288 -7.60 2.37 -13.24
N ILE A 289 -6.52 2.24 -14.00
CA ILE A 289 -6.53 2.20 -15.46
C ILE A 289 -6.46 0.78 -16.04
N ARG A 290 -6.69 -0.26 -15.22
CA ARG A 290 -6.75 -1.66 -15.71
C ARG A 290 -7.91 -1.90 -16.66
N PHE A 291 -8.94 -1.08 -16.58
CA PHE A 291 -10.12 -1.19 -17.43
C PHE A 291 -10.57 0.19 -17.90
N ASP A 292 -11.19 0.23 -19.08
CA ASP A 292 -11.87 1.41 -19.60
C ASP A 292 -13.10 1.72 -18.73
N MET A 293 -14.10 2.37 -19.11
CA MET A 293 -15.26 2.87 -18.34
C MET A 293 -14.98 4.27 -17.78
N LYS A 294 -14.43 5.12 -18.64
CA LYS A 294 -14.25 6.54 -18.35
C LYS A 294 -15.58 7.23 -18.14
N PHE A 295 -15.56 8.27 -17.33
CA PHE A 295 -16.73 9.14 -17.16
C PHE A 295 -17.04 9.91 -18.43
N VAL A 296 -18.34 10.07 -18.68
CA VAL A 296 -18.89 10.91 -19.73
C VAL A 296 -19.85 11.92 -19.11
N GLU A 297 -19.60 13.20 -19.35
CA GLU A 297 -20.47 14.28 -18.88
C GLU A 297 -21.71 14.41 -19.78
N LEU A 298 -22.88 14.45 -19.14
CA LEU A 298 -24.19 14.54 -19.79
C LEU A 298 -24.96 15.80 -19.39
N THR A 299 -24.37 16.72 -18.63
CA THR A 299 -25.01 17.90 -18.06
C THR A 299 -25.78 18.70 -19.13
N ASP A 300 -25.12 18.99 -20.25
CA ASP A 300 -25.69 19.75 -21.37
C ASP A 300 -26.88 19.05 -22.08
N LEU A 301 -26.95 17.72 -22.00
CA LEU A 301 -28.00 16.91 -22.60
C LEU A 301 -29.15 16.61 -21.62
N ALA A 302 -28.83 16.59 -20.31
CA ALA A 302 -29.75 16.14 -19.29
C ALA A 302 -30.54 17.29 -18.63
N GLN A 303 -30.00 18.49 -18.57
CA GLN A 303 -30.64 19.65 -17.95
C GLN A 303 -31.70 20.29 -18.82
N GLY A 304 -32.64 21.03 -18.18
CA GLY A 304 -33.69 21.76 -18.87
C GLY A 304 -34.85 20.90 -19.36
N LYS A 305 -34.99 19.67 -18.85
CA LYS A 305 -36.04 18.72 -19.23
C LYS A 305 -37.11 18.52 -18.15
N GLY A 306 -37.05 19.28 -17.05
CA GLY A 306 -38.05 19.23 -15.98
C GLY A 306 -37.84 18.06 -14.99
N PHE A 307 -36.64 17.48 -14.94
CA PHE A 307 -36.23 16.56 -13.89
C PHE A 307 -35.38 17.31 -12.86
N PRO A 308 -35.95 17.77 -11.72
CA PRO A 308 -35.28 18.68 -10.80
C PRO A 308 -33.94 18.16 -10.30
N VAL A 309 -33.79 16.84 -10.15
CA VAL A 309 -32.53 16.21 -9.66
C VAL A 309 -31.37 16.49 -10.59
N PHE A 310 -31.59 16.57 -11.91
CA PHE A 310 -30.57 16.92 -12.88
C PHE A 310 -30.51 18.42 -13.16
N ASP A 311 -31.68 19.08 -13.18
CA ASP A 311 -31.76 20.50 -13.48
C ASP A 311 -31.03 21.36 -12.43
N ASP A 312 -31.02 20.93 -11.15
CA ASP A 312 -30.35 21.60 -10.03
C ASP A 312 -28.89 21.16 -9.81
N ALA A 313 -28.41 20.19 -10.57
CA ALA A 313 -27.05 19.66 -10.37
C ALA A 313 -25.99 20.50 -11.11
N GLU A 314 -24.81 20.64 -10.55
CA GLU A 314 -23.65 21.22 -11.26
C GLU A 314 -23.12 20.27 -12.34
N LEU A 315 -23.16 18.96 -12.08
CA LEU A 315 -22.65 17.91 -12.94
C LEU A 315 -23.62 16.73 -13.00
N VAL A 316 -23.92 16.26 -14.23
CA VAL A 316 -24.53 14.96 -14.51
C VAL A 316 -23.50 14.12 -15.24
N VAL A 317 -23.11 12.98 -14.64
CA VAL A 317 -22.00 12.15 -15.11
C VAL A 317 -22.41 10.68 -15.22
N ALA A 318 -21.99 10.03 -16.29
CA ALA A 318 -22.32 8.65 -16.61
C ALA A 318 -21.07 7.77 -16.78
N ILE A 319 -21.27 6.47 -16.55
CA ILE A 319 -20.38 5.39 -17.01
C ILE A 319 -21.18 4.43 -17.88
N ASN A 320 -20.51 3.85 -18.88
CA ASN A 320 -21.07 2.77 -19.71
C ASN A 320 -20.67 1.40 -19.15
N ALA A 321 -21.60 0.70 -18.53
CA ALA A 321 -21.43 -0.67 -18.06
C ALA A 321 -21.75 -1.64 -19.21
N LYS A 322 -20.71 -2.07 -19.93
CA LYS A 322 -20.83 -2.91 -21.12
C LYS A 322 -21.45 -4.28 -20.77
N GLY A 323 -22.42 -4.72 -21.58
CA GLY A 323 -23.11 -6.00 -21.40
C GLY A 323 -24.08 -6.08 -20.21
N CYS A 324 -24.35 -4.97 -19.52
CA CYS A 324 -25.15 -4.95 -18.29
C CYS A 324 -26.63 -4.63 -18.48
N ALA A 325 -27.14 -4.50 -19.70
CA ALA A 325 -28.59 -4.30 -19.96
C ALA A 325 -29.45 -5.44 -19.38
N SER A 326 -28.88 -6.65 -19.29
CA SER A 326 -29.52 -7.84 -18.71
C SER A 326 -29.65 -7.80 -17.18
N TYR A 327 -29.06 -6.84 -16.47
CA TYR A 327 -29.14 -6.76 -15.00
C TYR A 327 -30.60 -6.71 -14.56
N THR A 328 -30.92 -7.59 -13.60
CA THR A 328 -32.23 -7.66 -12.98
C THR A 328 -32.51 -6.44 -12.12
N ARG A 329 -33.78 -6.19 -11.79
CA ARG A 329 -34.13 -5.13 -10.85
C ARG A 329 -33.39 -5.25 -9.53
N LYS A 330 -33.26 -6.47 -8.99
CA LYS A 330 -32.54 -6.73 -7.73
C LYS A 330 -31.07 -6.30 -7.79
N GLN A 331 -30.40 -6.51 -8.92
CA GLN A 331 -29.01 -6.08 -9.10
C GLN A 331 -28.90 -4.56 -9.17
N ILE A 332 -29.84 -3.89 -9.86
CA ILE A 332 -29.87 -2.42 -9.93
C ILE A 332 -30.22 -1.80 -8.56
N ASP A 333 -31.16 -2.39 -7.84
CA ASP A 333 -31.51 -1.97 -6.48
C ASP A 333 -30.28 -2.10 -5.55
N ALA A 334 -29.51 -3.18 -5.67
CA ALA A 334 -28.26 -3.36 -4.91
C ALA A 334 -27.19 -2.29 -5.25
N LEU A 335 -27.06 -1.89 -6.53
CA LEU A 335 -26.18 -0.78 -6.92
C LEU A 335 -26.69 0.56 -6.37
N THR A 336 -28.02 0.77 -6.36
CA THR A 336 -28.64 1.96 -5.78
C THR A 336 -28.39 2.04 -4.27
N ASP A 337 -28.51 0.92 -3.56
CA ASP A 337 -28.20 0.84 -2.14
C ASP A 337 -26.70 1.06 -1.87
N PHE A 338 -25.83 0.55 -2.74
CA PHE A 338 -24.37 0.77 -2.65
C PHE A 338 -24.03 2.26 -2.73
N VAL A 339 -24.55 2.98 -3.74
CA VAL A 339 -24.22 4.41 -3.91
C VAL A 339 -24.81 5.30 -2.81
N LYS A 340 -25.90 4.85 -2.14
CA LYS A 340 -26.51 5.56 -1.01
C LYS A 340 -25.81 5.34 0.33
N ARG A 341 -24.87 4.40 0.41
CA ARG A 341 -24.10 4.20 1.66
C ARG A 341 -23.39 5.48 2.08
N PRO A 342 -23.28 5.76 3.39
CA PRO A 342 -22.62 6.99 3.87
C PRO A 342 -21.21 7.19 3.32
N GLN A 343 -20.49 6.09 3.04
CA GLN A 343 -19.14 6.12 2.48
C GLN A 343 -19.09 6.60 1.01
N VAL A 344 -20.17 6.46 0.27
CA VAL A 344 -20.32 6.94 -1.12
C VAL A 344 -21.10 8.25 -1.15
N GLY A 345 -22.25 8.31 -0.49
CA GLY A 345 -23.02 9.51 -0.21
C GLY A 345 -23.90 10.02 -1.36
N ALA A 346 -24.13 9.25 -2.42
CA ALA A 346 -25.01 9.65 -3.50
C ALA A 346 -26.49 9.58 -3.09
N LYS A 347 -27.29 10.50 -3.58
CA LYS A 347 -28.75 10.57 -3.27
C LYS A 347 -29.56 9.47 -3.96
N GLY A 348 -29.07 8.95 -5.08
CA GLY A 348 -29.73 7.92 -5.88
C GLY A 348 -28.90 7.53 -7.10
N LEU A 349 -29.43 6.61 -7.90
CA LEU A 349 -28.81 6.11 -9.13
C LEU A 349 -29.86 6.17 -10.25
N VAL A 350 -29.51 6.80 -11.37
CA VAL A 350 -30.27 6.73 -12.60
C VAL A 350 -29.60 5.72 -13.53
N TYR A 351 -30.39 4.92 -14.24
CA TYR A 351 -29.89 3.99 -15.25
C TYR A 351 -30.63 4.14 -16.58
N VAL A 352 -29.93 3.82 -17.67
CA VAL A 352 -30.50 3.67 -19.01
C VAL A 352 -30.02 2.35 -19.59
N LYS A 353 -30.92 1.42 -19.84
CA LYS A 353 -30.64 0.15 -20.52
C LYS A 353 -30.82 0.29 -22.01
N TYR A 354 -29.85 -0.16 -22.77
CA TYR A 354 -29.97 -0.34 -24.20
C TYR A 354 -30.06 -1.85 -24.49
N ASN A 355 -31.28 -2.34 -24.59
CA ASN A 355 -31.53 -3.78 -24.73
C ASN A 355 -31.04 -4.31 -26.08
N GLU A 356 -30.80 -5.62 -26.19
CA GLU A 356 -30.31 -6.26 -27.40
C GLU A 356 -31.28 -6.12 -28.60
N ASP A 357 -32.57 -5.98 -28.34
CA ASP A 357 -33.59 -5.76 -29.34
C ASP A 357 -33.68 -4.29 -29.82
N GLY A 358 -32.79 -3.43 -29.34
CA GLY A 358 -32.73 -2.01 -29.65
C GLY A 358 -33.70 -1.15 -28.83
N SER A 359 -34.50 -1.74 -27.93
CA SER A 359 -35.37 -0.98 -27.04
C SER A 359 -34.60 -0.28 -25.92
N ILE A 360 -35.05 0.89 -25.50
CA ILE A 360 -34.43 1.66 -24.42
C ILE A 360 -35.40 1.66 -23.22
N LYS A 361 -34.83 1.42 -22.02
CA LYS A 361 -35.58 1.47 -20.76
C LYS A 361 -34.75 2.23 -19.72
N SER A 362 -35.38 3.19 -19.05
CA SER A 362 -34.73 4.03 -18.05
C SER A 362 -35.56 4.15 -16.77
N SER A 363 -34.89 4.55 -15.69
CA SER A 363 -35.57 4.97 -14.46
C SER A 363 -36.20 6.37 -14.55
N VAL A 364 -35.92 7.10 -15.64
CA VAL A 364 -36.38 8.50 -15.85
C VAL A 364 -37.20 8.67 -17.13
N ASP A 365 -37.79 7.60 -17.64
CA ASP A 365 -38.64 7.58 -18.86
C ASP A 365 -39.79 8.62 -18.86
N LYS A 366 -40.20 9.08 -17.66
CA LYS A 366 -41.25 10.10 -17.51
C LYS A 366 -40.80 11.50 -17.89
N PHE A 367 -39.50 11.77 -17.91
CA PHE A 367 -38.92 13.09 -18.12
C PHE A 367 -38.18 13.21 -19.45
N TYR A 368 -37.71 12.09 -20.01
CA TYR A 368 -36.86 12.06 -21.20
C TYR A 368 -37.46 11.17 -22.27
N SER A 369 -37.52 11.69 -23.49
CA SER A 369 -37.97 10.93 -24.65
C SER A 369 -36.95 9.80 -25.03
N PRO A 370 -37.37 8.78 -25.78
CA PRO A 370 -36.43 7.78 -26.30
C PRO A 370 -35.29 8.39 -27.12
N GLU A 371 -35.55 9.50 -27.82
CA GLU A 371 -34.54 10.23 -28.60
C GLU A 371 -33.51 10.92 -27.69
N ASP A 372 -33.94 11.53 -26.59
CA ASP A 372 -33.04 12.10 -25.59
C ASP A 372 -32.15 11.01 -25.02
N LEU A 373 -32.71 9.89 -24.57
CA LEU A 373 -31.97 8.76 -24.00
C LEU A 373 -31.01 8.12 -25.01
N LYS A 374 -31.41 8.06 -26.30
CA LYS A 374 -30.55 7.57 -27.37
C LYS A 374 -29.33 8.49 -27.57
N THR A 375 -29.52 9.80 -27.45
CA THR A 375 -28.42 10.77 -27.53
C THR A 375 -27.38 10.54 -26.38
N TRP A 376 -27.87 10.21 -25.18
CA TRP A 376 -26.95 9.87 -24.06
C TRP A 376 -26.18 8.59 -24.34
N LEU A 377 -26.87 7.54 -24.83
CA LEU A 377 -26.22 6.27 -25.22
C LEU A 377 -25.14 6.49 -26.27
N ASP A 378 -25.44 7.30 -27.30
CA ASP A 378 -24.49 7.61 -28.37
C ASP A 378 -23.28 8.41 -27.85
N ARG A 379 -23.51 9.42 -26.98
CA ARG A 379 -22.44 10.19 -26.32
C ARG A 379 -21.52 9.28 -25.51
N CYS A 380 -22.07 8.28 -24.82
CA CYS A 380 -21.34 7.30 -24.02
C CYS A 380 -20.77 6.13 -24.83
N GLY A 381 -20.95 6.11 -26.15
CA GLY A 381 -20.50 5.01 -27.01
C GLY A 381 -21.13 3.66 -26.65
N ALA A 382 -22.38 3.68 -26.13
CA ALA A 382 -23.07 2.46 -25.74
C ALA A 382 -23.68 1.76 -26.95
N VAL A 383 -23.60 0.44 -26.94
CA VAL A 383 -24.20 -0.45 -27.95
C VAL A 383 -25.30 -1.28 -27.33
N ALA A 384 -26.12 -1.92 -28.17
CA ALA A 384 -27.16 -2.84 -27.68
C ALA A 384 -26.55 -3.90 -26.76
N GLY A 385 -27.18 -4.11 -25.61
CA GLY A 385 -26.67 -4.93 -24.50
C GLY A 385 -26.02 -4.13 -23.36
N ASP A 386 -25.71 -2.85 -23.53
CA ASP A 386 -25.06 -2.00 -22.52
C ASP A 386 -26.06 -1.30 -21.59
N MET A 387 -25.55 -0.81 -20.45
CA MET A 387 -26.31 -0.02 -19.50
C MET A 387 -25.52 1.21 -19.05
N LEU A 388 -26.11 2.39 -19.15
CA LEU A 388 -25.57 3.58 -18.50
C LEU A 388 -25.97 3.61 -17.04
N LEU A 389 -25.01 3.98 -16.18
CA LEU A 389 -25.21 4.31 -14.79
C LEU A 389 -24.85 5.78 -14.60
N ILE A 390 -25.76 6.57 -14.00
CA ILE A 390 -25.68 8.02 -13.99
C ILE A 390 -25.83 8.52 -12.55
N LEU A 391 -24.94 9.40 -12.14
CA LEU A 391 -24.97 10.15 -10.88
C LEU A 391 -24.95 11.66 -11.18
N CYS A 392 -25.36 12.46 -10.21
CA CYS A 392 -25.35 13.91 -10.32
C CYS A 392 -25.18 14.57 -8.95
N GLY A 393 -24.73 15.82 -8.96
CA GLY A 393 -24.55 16.63 -7.75
C GLY A 393 -23.57 17.77 -7.97
N LYS A 394 -22.92 18.20 -6.89
CA LYS A 394 -21.76 19.09 -6.99
C LYS A 394 -20.62 18.40 -7.74
N THR A 395 -19.91 19.13 -8.54
CA THR A 395 -18.95 18.59 -9.52
C THR A 395 -17.96 17.60 -8.90
N MET A 396 -17.28 17.96 -7.83
CA MET A 396 -16.26 17.09 -7.21
C MET A 396 -16.90 15.91 -6.48
N GLU A 397 -18.01 16.14 -5.77
CA GLU A 397 -18.72 15.07 -5.06
C GLU A 397 -19.24 14.00 -6.04
N ALA A 398 -19.91 14.43 -7.12
CA ALA A 398 -20.45 13.51 -8.13
C ALA A 398 -19.36 12.67 -8.80
N ARG A 399 -18.18 13.25 -9.07
CA ARG A 399 -17.03 12.53 -9.62
C ARG A 399 -16.49 11.47 -8.64
N VAL A 400 -16.29 11.81 -7.36
CA VAL A 400 -15.82 10.87 -6.33
C VAL A 400 -16.84 9.74 -6.11
N GLN A 401 -18.12 10.06 -6.05
CA GLN A 401 -19.20 9.06 -5.93
C GLN A 401 -19.21 8.12 -7.14
N MET A 402 -19.07 8.67 -8.36
CA MET A 402 -19.01 7.88 -9.59
C MET A 402 -17.77 6.99 -9.65
N ASN A 403 -16.62 7.44 -9.12
CA ASN A 403 -15.44 6.57 -8.99
C ASN A 403 -15.74 5.34 -8.13
N SER A 404 -16.42 5.52 -6.99
CA SER A 404 -16.81 4.41 -6.14
C SER A 404 -17.70 3.40 -6.89
N LEU A 405 -18.67 3.89 -7.65
CA LEU A 405 -19.54 3.05 -8.48
C LEU A 405 -18.76 2.37 -9.62
N ARG A 406 -17.84 3.08 -10.27
CA ARG A 406 -16.98 2.55 -11.32
C ARG A 406 -16.12 1.38 -10.81
N LEU A 407 -15.52 1.53 -9.64
CA LEU A 407 -14.70 0.48 -9.02
C LEU A 407 -15.54 -0.73 -8.62
N GLU A 408 -16.75 -0.51 -8.10
CA GLU A 408 -17.71 -1.58 -7.79
C GLU A 408 -18.11 -2.35 -9.05
N MET A 409 -18.42 -1.64 -10.14
CA MET A 409 -18.71 -2.28 -11.43
C MET A 409 -17.50 -3.05 -11.96
N GLY A 410 -16.29 -2.49 -11.82
CA GLY A 410 -15.05 -3.18 -12.16
C GLY A 410 -14.85 -4.51 -11.40
N ASN A 411 -15.24 -4.54 -10.11
CA ASN A 411 -15.22 -5.76 -9.31
C ASN A 411 -16.27 -6.77 -9.78
N GLN A 412 -17.52 -6.34 -9.96
CA GLN A 412 -18.62 -7.22 -10.39
C GLN A 412 -18.38 -7.85 -11.76
N LEU A 413 -17.73 -7.13 -12.65
CA LEU A 413 -17.39 -7.58 -14.01
C LEU A 413 -16.04 -8.29 -14.10
N GLY A 414 -15.30 -8.46 -12.99
CA GLY A 414 -14.00 -9.12 -12.97
C GLY A 414 -12.89 -8.36 -13.73
N LEU A 415 -13.03 -7.05 -13.90
CA LEU A 415 -12.10 -6.21 -14.67
C LEU A 415 -10.86 -5.77 -13.86
N ARG A 416 -10.89 -5.97 -12.54
CA ARG A 416 -9.82 -5.59 -11.61
C ARG A 416 -8.96 -6.79 -11.23
N ASN A 417 -8.37 -7.44 -12.24
CA ASN A 417 -7.48 -8.57 -11.99
C ASN A 417 -6.27 -8.11 -11.14
N PRO A 418 -5.99 -8.72 -9.97
CA PRO A 418 -4.86 -8.36 -9.13
C PRO A 418 -3.49 -8.66 -9.76
N ASP A 419 -3.43 -9.55 -10.74
CA ASP A 419 -2.20 -9.92 -11.45
C ASP A 419 -1.94 -9.04 -12.70
N ASP A 420 -2.87 -8.12 -13.04
CA ASP A 420 -2.67 -7.12 -14.09
C ASP A 420 -2.20 -5.80 -13.44
N TYR A 421 -0.98 -5.40 -13.75
CA TYR A 421 -0.34 -4.20 -13.18
C TYR A 421 -0.32 -3.09 -14.21
N LYS A 422 -0.97 -1.95 -13.92
CA LYS A 422 -1.05 -0.77 -14.78
C LYS A 422 -0.58 0.48 -14.03
N PRO A 423 0.74 0.70 -13.98
CA PRO A 423 1.29 1.91 -13.37
C PRO A 423 1.09 3.13 -14.26
N LEU A 424 0.93 4.30 -13.64
CA LEU A 424 0.90 5.60 -14.31
C LEU A 424 1.45 6.70 -13.39
N TRP A 425 1.82 7.83 -14.00
CA TRP A 425 2.09 9.06 -13.28
C TRP A 425 0.87 9.97 -13.34
N VAL A 426 0.48 10.52 -12.18
CA VAL A 426 -0.44 11.66 -12.09
C VAL A 426 0.39 12.89 -11.77
N ILE A 427 0.20 13.96 -12.55
CA ILE A 427 0.99 15.19 -12.50
C ILE A 427 0.07 16.43 -12.47
N ASP A 428 0.65 17.60 -12.27
CA ASP A 428 -0.06 18.88 -12.35
C ASP A 428 -1.23 18.97 -11.36
N PHE A 429 -0.96 18.60 -10.10
CA PHE A 429 -1.91 18.74 -9.00
C PHE A 429 -2.22 20.21 -8.73
N PRO A 430 -3.37 20.56 -8.11
CA PRO A 430 -3.54 21.88 -7.51
C PRO A 430 -2.45 22.15 -6.46
N LEU A 431 -1.91 23.36 -6.43
CA LEU A 431 -0.95 23.75 -5.40
C LEU A 431 -1.64 23.95 -4.05
N LEU A 432 -2.83 24.54 -4.10
CA LEU A 432 -3.61 24.97 -2.95
C LEU A 432 -5.01 24.35 -2.99
N GLU A 433 -5.55 24.12 -1.81
CA GLU A 433 -6.92 23.62 -1.60
C GLU A 433 -7.64 24.55 -0.62
N TRP A 434 -8.84 25.00 -1.02
CA TRP A 434 -9.67 25.84 -0.18
C TRP A 434 -10.42 25.00 0.85
N ASP A 435 -10.39 25.41 2.09
CA ASP A 435 -11.12 24.78 3.18
C ASP A 435 -12.30 25.69 3.59
N GLU A 436 -13.51 25.16 3.43
CA GLU A 436 -14.75 25.90 3.74
C GLU A 436 -14.97 26.13 5.24
N GLU A 437 -14.44 25.27 6.11
CA GLU A 437 -14.62 25.40 7.55
C GLU A 437 -13.73 26.51 8.12
N THR A 438 -12.48 26.53 7.71
CA THR A 438 -11.49 27.50 8.19
C THR A 438 -11.39 28.75 7.32
N GLN A 439 -12.06 28.79 6.17
CA GLN A 439 -12.07 29.90 5.21
C GLN A 439 -10.67 30.36 4.80
N ARG A 440 -9.79 29.39 4.51
CA ARG A 440 -8.41 29.64 4.06
C ARG A 440 -7.89 28.55 3.12
N TYR A 441 -6.78 28.86 2.45
CA TYR A 441 -6.07 27.89 1.62
C TYR A 441 -5.10 27.06 2.46
N TYR A 442 -5.00 25.78 2.12
CA TYR A 442 -3.98 24.85 2.57
C TYR A 442 -3.15 24.36 1.39
N ALA A 443 -1.90 23.99 1.64
CA ALA A 443 -1.10 23.30 0.64
C ALA A 443 -1.68 21.90 0.39
N LYS A 444 -1.90 21.54 -0.87
CA LYS A 444 -2.42 20.21 -1.24
C LYS A 444 -1.46 19.09 -0.84
N HIS A 445 -0.14 19.33 -0.90
CA HIS A 445 0.91 18.40 -0.50
C HIS A 445 1.61 18.90 0.77
N HIS A 446 2.52 19.86 0.63
CA HIS A 446 3.20 20.49 1.77
C HIS A 446 3.72 21.89 1.38
N PRO A 447 4.08 22.74 2.37
CA PRO A 447 4.44 24.13 2.13
C PRO A 447 5.69 24.35 1.27
N PHE A 448 6.52 23.31 1.09
CA PHE A 448 7.76 23.40 0.31
C PHE A 448 7.59 22.99 -1.16
N THR A 449 6.39 22.62 -1.58
CA THR A 449 6.09 22.28 -2.98
C THR A 449 6.13 23.54 -3.86
N ALA A 450 6.92 23.50 -4.92
CA ALA A 450 6.98 24.60 -5.88
C ALA A 450 5.72 24.64 -6.77
N PRO A 451 5.22 25.85 -7.11
CA PRO A 451 4.29 26.00 -8.21
C PRO A 451 4.97 25.62 -9.53
N LYS A 452 4.16 25.34 -10.57
CA LYS A 452 4.69 25.30 -11.94
C LYS A 452 5.27 26.68 -12.29
N PRO A 453 6.41 26.76 -12.97
CA PRO A 453 7.03 28.07 -13.29
C PRO A 453 6.10 29.03 -14.04
N GLU A 454 5.27 28.48 -14.92
CA GLU A 454 4.30 29.26 -15.69
C GLU A 454 3.12 29.80 -14.86
N ASP A 455 2.87 29.26 -13.68
CA ASP A 455 1.77 29.66 -12.79
C ASP A 455 2.25 30.47 -11.58
N GLU A 456 3.57 30.63 -11.36
CA GLU A 456 4.15 31.28 -10.18
C GLU A 456 3.64 32.72 -9.99
N TYR A 457 3.42 33.46 -11.10
CA TYR A 457 2.91 34.83 -11.06
C TYR A 457 1.52 34.95 -10.42
N LEU A 458 0.72 33.87 -10.43
CA LEU A 458 -0.62 33.86 -9.83
C LEU A 458 -0.59 34.01 -8.30
N LEU A 459 0.53 33.73 -7.65
CA LEU A 459 0.72 34.00 -6.22
C LEU A 459 0.73 35.50 -5.88
N ASP A 460 0.99 36.38 -6.87
CA ASP A 460 0.97 37.83 -6.73
C ASP A 460 -0.41 38.43 -7.07
N GLU A 461 -1.34 37.60 -7.56
CA GLU A 461 -2.69 38.03 -7.92
C GLU A 461 -3.68 37.86 -6.77
N GLU A 462 -4.94 38.23 -7.03
CA GLU A 462 -6.03 38.13 -6.06
C GLU A 462 -6.28 36.66 -5.64
N PRO A 463 -6.62 36.42 -4.37
CA PRO A 463 -6.79 35.05 -3.84
C PRO A 463 -7.81 34.18 -4.59
N ASN A 464 -8.76 34.77 -5.32
CA ASN A 464 -9.74 34.03 -6.12
C ASN A 464 -9.11 33.25 -7.29
N ARG A 465 -7.86 33.58 -7.68
CA ARG A 465 -7.11 32.87 -8.73
C ARG A 465 -6.14 31.82 -8.20
N TRP A 466 -5.93 31.74 -6.90
CA TRP A 466 -4.99 30.79 -6.31
C TRP A 466 -5.38 29.32 -6.52
N ALA A 467 -6.68 29.05 -6.70
CA ALA A 467 -7.16 27.70 -7.07
C ALA A 467 -6.71 27.23 -8.46
N GLU A 468 -6.24 28.15 -9.34
CA GLU A 468 -5.75 27.85 -10.68
C GLU A 468 -4.29 27.39 -10.68
N ILE A 469 -3.53 27.67 -9.59
CA ILE A 469 -2.10 27.40 -9.51
C ILE A 469 -1.86 25.89 -9.47
N ARG A 470 -1.09 25.38 -10.42
CA ARG A 470 -0.66 23.99 -10.45
C ARG A 470 0.62 23.81 -9.65
N ALA A 471 0.68 22.75 -8.87
CA ALA A 471 1.88 22.29 -8.21
C ALA A 471 2.82 21.58 -9.18
N ASN A 472 4.12 21.76 -9.01
CA ASN A 472 5.12 20.92 -9.64
C ASN A 472 5.29 19.63 -8.84
N ALA A 473 4.17 18.89 -8.70
CA ALA A 473 4.04 17.67 -7.93
C ALA A 473 3.60 16.51 -8.81
N TYR A 474 3.90 15.31 -8.36
CA TYR A 474 3.67 14.08 -9.10
C TYR A 474 3.50 12.89 -8.15
N ASP A 475 2.55 12.01 -8.48
CA ASP A 475 2.33 10.73 -7.81
C ASP A 475 2.48 9.58 -8.80
N ILE A 476 3.12 8.50 -8.37
CA ILE A 476 3.12 7.23 -9.06
C ILE A 476 1.98 6.39 -8.51
N VAL A 477 1.10 5.97 -9.40
CA VAL A 477 -0.12 5.22 -9.08
C VAL A 477 -0.04 3.84 -9.72
N LEU A 478 -0.43 2.83 -8.96
CA LEU A 478 -0.51 1.45 -9.41
C LEU A 478 -1.88 0.88 -9.07
N ASN A 479 -2.68 0.51 -10.09
CA ASN A 479 -3.96 -0.18 -9.90
C ASN A 479 -4.96 0.56 -8.98
N GLY A 480 -5.00 1.87 -9.04
CA GLY A 480 -5.87 2.69 -8.19
C GLY A 480 -5.30 3.01 -6.80
N VAL A 481 -4.02 2.75 -6.59
CA VAL A 481 -3.32 2.99 -5.33
C VAL A 481 -2.09 3.85 -5.59
N GLU A 482 -1.97 4.97 -4.89
CA GLU A 482 -0.74 5.76 -4.83
C GLU A 482 0.35 4.95 -4.13
N ILE A 483 1.43 4.63 -4.83
CA ILE A 483 2.58 3.91 -4.29
C ILE A 483 3.73 4.82 -3.90
N GLY A 484 3.72 6.05 -4.38
CA GLY A 484 4.68 7.09 -4.03
C GLY A 484 4.28 8.43 -4.57
N GLY A 485 4.75 9.48 -3.95
CA GLY A 485 4.49 10.86 -4.35
C GLY A 485 5.64 11.80 -3.98
N GLY A 486 5.70 12.93 -4.68
CA GLY A 486 6.72 13.92 -4.47
C GLY A 486 6.49 15.20 -5.24
N SER A 487 7.47 16.10 -5.16
CA SER A 487 7.41 17.38 -5.86
C SER A 487 8.80 17.96 -6.11
N VAL A 488 8.87 18.92 -7.00
CA VAL A 488 9.96 19.89 -7.05
C VAL A 488 9.79 20.84 -5.87
N ARG A 489 10.89 21.19 -5.20
CA ARG A 489 10.85 22.01 -3.98
C ARG A 489 11.09 23.46 -4.30
N ILE A 490 10.51 24.35 -3.47
CA ILE A 490 10.92 25.74 -3.41
C ILE A 490 12.30 25.78 -2.77
N PHE A 491 13.27 26.35 -3.46
CA PHE A 491 14.63 26.58 -2.95
C PHE A 491 14.97 28.08 -2.83
N ASN A 492 14.11 28.92 -3.38
CA ASN A 492 14.23 30.39 -3.27
C ASN A 492 13.49 30.86 -2.02
N ARG A 493 14.19 31.61 -1.16
CA ARG A 493 13.65 32.13 0.11
C ARG A 493 12.45 33.04 -0.08
N ASP A 494 12.51 33.93 -1.08
CA ASP A 494 11.44 34.93 -1.29
C ASP A 494 10.15 34.25 -1.73
N LEU A 495 10.26 33.27 -2.64
CA LEU A 495 9.13 32.45 -3.06
C LEU A 495 8.58 31.62 -1.88
N GLN A 496 9.45 31.08 -1.02
CA GLN A 496 9.01 30.32 0.16
C GLN A 496 8.28 31.20 1.17
N ASN A 497 8.77 32.44 1.41
CA ASN A 497 8.08 33.39 2.28
C ASN A 497 6.71 33.78 1.70
N LYS A 498 6.62 33.97 0.38
CA LYS A 498 5.36 34.23 -0.31
C LYS A 498 4.38 33.07 -0.09
N MET A 499 4.83 31.84 -0.29
CA MET A 499 4.02 30.63 -0.06
C MET A 499 3.52 30.54 1.38
N PHE A 500 4.36 30.80 2.39
CA PHE A 500 3.95 30.81 3.79
C PHE A 500 2.85 31.83 4.07
N ARG A 501 2.97 33.06 3.53
CA ARG A 501 1.92 34.08 3.67
C ARG A 501 0.62 33.69 3.00
N THR A 502 0.67 33.09 1.82
CA THR A 502 -0.49 32.53 1.12
C THR A 502 -1.21 31.46 1.95
N LEU A 503 -0.46 30.68 2.72
CA LEU A 503 -0.98 29.65 3.64
C LEU A 503 -1.41 30.24 5.01
N GLY A 504 -1.30 31.56 5.21
CA GLY A 504 -1.72 32.24 6.44
C GLY A 504 -0.72 32.17 7.60
N PHE A 505 0.55 31.81 7.35
CA PHE A 505 1.60 31.92 8.36
C PHE A 505 2.00 33.37 8.56
N THR A 506 2.21 33.78 9.81
CA THR A 506 2.96 35.01 10.10
C THR A 506 4.45 34.77 9.95
N ASP A 507 5.25 35.83 9.75
CA ASP A 507 6.70 35.70 9.63
C ASP A 507 7.31 35.07 10.91
N GLU A 508 6.76 35.36 12.11
CA GLU A 508 7.19 34.76 13.37
C GLU A 508 6.83 33.27 13.46
N SER A 509 5.64 32.88 13.02
CA SER A 509 5.21 31.46 13.05
C SER A 509 6.00 30.62 12.06
N ALA A 510 6.25 31.13 10.86
CA ALA A 510 7.10 30.50 9.85
C ALA A 510 8.56 30.36 10.36
N GLN A 511 9.13 31.43 10.94
CA GLN A 511 10.47 31.40 11.53
C GLN A 511 10.55 30.41 12.71
N SER A 512 9.53 30.37 13.58
CA SER A 512 9.50 29.44 14.71
C SER A 512 9.49 27.99 14.27
N GLN A 513 8.73 27.65 13.23
CA GLN A 513 8.56 26.26 12.79
C GLN A 513 9.66 25.82 11.80
N PHE A 514 10.00 26.66 10.83
CA PHE A 514 10.83 26.30 9.68
C PHE A 514 12.11 27.14 9.57
N GLY A 515 12.38 28.02 10.55
CA GLY A 515 13.48 28.98 10.50
C GLY A 515 14.85 28.34 10.23
N PHE A 516 15.11 27.16 10.77
CA PHE A 516 16.37 26.45 10.54
C PHE A 516 16.59 26.06 9.07
N LEU A 517 15.51 25.64 8.38
CA LEU A 517 15.56 25.32 6.95
C LEU A 517 15.67 26.60 6.11
N MET A 518 14.88 27.65 6.46
CA MET A 518 14.92 28.92 5.78
C MET A 518 16.29 29.59 5.89
N ASN A 519 16.92 29.49 7.06
CA ASN A 519 18.28 30.00 7.28
C ASN A 519 19.32 29.21 6.46
N ALA A 520 19.14 27.89 6.32
CA ALA A 520 20.02 27.06 5.47
C ALA A 520 19.95 27.50 4.00
N PHE A 521 18.78 27.89 3.51
CA PHE A 521 18.63 28.35 2.12
C PHE A 521 19.42 29.65 1.82
N GLU A 522 19.76 30.44 2.83
CA GLU A 522 20.62 31.62 2.67
C GLU A 522 22.05 31.27 2.25
N TYR A 523 22.47 30.02 2.50
CA TYR A 523 23.82 29.55 2.17
C TYR A 523 23.89 28.83 0.81
N GLY A 524 22.88 28.99 -0.04
CA GLY A 524 22.90 28.50 -1.41
C GLY A 524 22.25 27.12 -1.55
N ALA A 525 20.94 27.03 -1.36
CA ALA A 525 20.18 25.85 -1.67
C ALA A 525 20.13 25.59 -3.19
N PRO A 526 20.49 24.39 -3.67
CA PRO A 526 20.34 24.05 -5.07
C PRO A 526 18.86 23.83 -5.44
N PRO A 527 18.48 23.93 -6.73
CA PRO A 527 17.23 23.34 -7.19
C PRO A 527 17.20 21.85 -6.80
N HIS A 528 16.12 21.39 -6.19
CA HIS A 528 16.01 19.99 -5.74
C HIS A 528 14.59 19.49 -5.79
N ALA A 529 14.46 18.19 -5.90
CA ALA A 529 13.20 17.49 -6.01
C ALA A 529 13.33 16.06 -5.46
N GLY A 530 12.24 15.48 -5.00
CA GLY A 530 12.27 14.14 -4.43
C GLY A 530 10.94 13.43 -4.49
N LEU A 531 10.97 12.19 -4.04
CA LEU A 531 9.82 11.32 -3.99
C LEU A 531 9.96 10.36 -2.81
N ALA A 532 8.84 10.00 -2.19
CA ALA A 532 8.80 8.95 -1.19
C ALA A 532 7.83 7.85 -1.62
N PHE A 533 8.27 6.58 -1.59
CA PHE A 533 7.39 5.44 -1.75
C PHE A 533 6.87 4.95 -0.40
N GLY A 534 5.59 4.61 -0.33
CA GLY A 534 5.05 3.84 0.77
C GLY A 534 5.53 2.39 0.70
N PHE A 535 6.62 2.06 1.39
CA PHE A 535 7.28 0.76 1.28
C PHE A 535 6.38 -0.41 1.67
N ASP A 536 5.61 -0.26 2.75
CA ASP A 536 4.67 -1.29 3.20
C ASP A 536 3.58 -1.55 2.15
N ARG A 537 3.07 -0.47 1.55
CA ARG A 537 2.05 -0.52 0.50
C ARG A 537 2.60 -1.14 -0.79
N LEU A 538 3.80 -0.78 -1.19
CA LEU A 538 4.48 -1.38 -2.34
C LEU A 538 4.65 -2.89 -2.15
N CYS A 539 5.08 -3.33 -0.96
CA CYS A 539 5.21 -4.75 -0.64
C CYS A 539 3.86 -5.48 -0.67
N SER A 540 2.77 -4.88 -0.14
CA SER A 540 1.45 -5.50 -0.15
C SER A 540 0.90 -5.68 -1.57
N LEU A 541 1.11 -4.70 -2.44
CA LEU A 541 0.74 -4.79 -3.86
C LEU A 541 1.54 -5.88 -4.59
N PHE A 542 2.85 -5.97 -4.37
CA PHE A 542 3.66 -7.07 -4.90
C PHE A 542 3.21 -8.44 -4.35
N GLY A 543 2.72 -8.50 -3.13
CA GLY A 543 2.16 -9.71 -2.52
C GLY A 543 0.70 -10.00 -2.92
N GLY A 544 0.07 -9.15 -3.73
CA GLY A 544 -1.33 -9.31 -4.17
C GLY A 544 -2.36 -9.15 -3.04
N GLN A 545 -2.05 -8.32 -2.02
CA GLN A 545 -2.91 -8.12 -0.85
C GLN A 545 -3.20 -6.62 -0.64
N GLU A 546 -4.39 -6.32 -0.15
CA GLU A 546 -4.80 -4.94 0.15
C GLU A 546 -4.28 -4.45 1.51
N SER A 547 -4.15 -5.35 2.48
CA SER A 547 -3.68 -5.01 3.83
C SER A 547 -2.17 -5.01 3.93
N ILE A 548 -1.59 -3.94 4.47
CA ILE A 548 -0.15 -3.84 4.74
C ILE A 548 0.28 -4.63 6.00
N ARG A 549 -0.65 -5.01 6.89
CA ARG A 549 -0.33 -5.63 8.19
C ARG A 549 0.43 -6.95 8.06
N ASP A 550 0.14 -7.72 7.03
CA ASP A 550 0.81 -9.02 6.81
C ASP A 550 2.21 -8.91 6.19
N PHE A 551 2.61 -7.68 5.82
CA PHE A 551 3.97 -7.34 5.37
C PHE A 551 4.80 -6.64 6.45
N ILE A 552 4.22 -6.43 7.64
CA ILE A 552 4.89 -5.89 8.83
C ILE A 552 4.98 -7.02 9.86
N ALA A 553 6.18 -7.25 10.40
CA ALA A 553 6.40 -8.36 11.33
C ALA A 553 5.48 -8.25 12.57
N PHE A 554 5.43 -7.08 13.19
CA PHE A 554 4.66 -6.80 14.40
C PHE A 554 3.82 -5.53 14.22
N PRO A 555 2.65 -5.62 13.50
CA PRO A 555 1.78 -4.48 13.25
C PRO A 555 0.92 -4.16 14.48
N LYS A 556 0.36 -2.95 14.52
CA LYS A 556 -0.71 -2.59 15.44
C LYS A 556 -2.07 -3.07 14.91
N ASN A 557 -3.01 -3.33 15.79
CA ASN A 557 -4.40 -3.61 15.43
C ASN A 557 -5.15 -2.32 15.02
N ASN A 558 -6.43 -2.43 14.66
CA ASN A 558 -7.25 -1.29 14.24
C ASN A 558 -7.48 -0.22 15.33
N MET A 559 -7.16 -0.54 16.59
CA MET A 559 -7.21 0.40 17.72
C MET A 559 -5.83 0.99 18.05
N GLY A 560 -4.83 0.81 17.21
CA GLY A 560 -3.47 1.31 17.43
C GLY A 560 -2.67 0.54 18.49
N ARG A 561 -3.12 -0.65 18.89
CA ARG A 561 -2.48 -1.43 19.96
C ARG A 561 -1.66 -2.60 19.41
N ASP A 562 -0.51 -2.81 20.02
CA ASP A 562 0.19 -4.09 19.92
C ASP A 562 -0.34 -5.00 21.06
N VAL A 563 -1.17 -5.97 20.68
CA VAL A 563 -1.80 -6.89 21.64
C VAL A 563 -0.86 -7.99 22.14
N MET A 564 0.29 -8.17 21.48
CA MET A 564 1.32 -9.13 21.90
C MET A 564 2.17 -8.57 23.05
N THR A 565 2.58 -7.30 22.94
CA THR A 565 3.39 -6.60 23.96
C THR A 565 2.56 -5.76 24.92
N GLU A 566 1.24 -5.70 24.69
CA GLU A 566 0.28 -4.89 25.47
C GLU A 566 0.57 -3.38 25.44
N SER A 567 1.21 -2.90 24.35
CA SER A 567 1.49 -1.47 24.18
C SER A 567 0.39 -0.73 23.39
N PRO A 568 0.08 0.55 23.70
CA PRO A 568 0.66 1.36 24.77
C PRO A 568 0.23 0.86 26.17
N SER A 569 1.08 1.05 27.16
CA SER A 569 0.86 0.69 28.54
C SER A 569 1.20 1.86 29.47
N THR A 570 0.76 1.77 30.73
CA THR A 570 1.20 2.69 31.79
C THR A 570 2.69 2.51 32.05
N ILE A 571 3.35 3.59 32.42
CA ILE A 571 4.75 3.59 32.85
C ILE A 571 4.84 4.04 34.31
N ALA A 572 5.90 3.64 35.00
CA ALA A 572 6.10 4.02 36.37
C ALA A 572 6.33 5.54 36.52
N ASP A 573 5.82 6.15 37.58
CA ASP A 573 5.96 7.59 37.86
C ASP A 573 7.42 8.06 37.84
N ALA A 574 8.35 7.22 38.24
CA ALA A 574 9.79 7.51 38.17
C ALA A 574 10.34 7.64 36.73
N GLN A 575 9.59 7.20 35.71
CA GLN A 575 9.94 7.34 34.30
C GLN A 575 9.31 8.60 33.68
N LEU A 576 8.25 9.15 34.29
CA LEU A 576 7.61 10.40 33.92
C LEU A 576 8.36 11.59 34.52
#